data_d278be0f774a2b76a7a00e15dc2debe0
#
_entry.id   d278be0f774a2b76a7a00e15dc2debe0
#
_cell.length_a   1.000
_cell.length_b   1.000
_cell.length_c   1.000
_cell.angle_alpha   90.00
_cell.angle_beta   90.00
_cell.angle_gamma   90.00
#
_symmetry.space_group_name_H-M   'P 1'
#
loop_
_entity.id
_entity.type
_entity.pdbx_description
1 polymer ?
#
loop_
_entity_poly.entity_id
_entity_poly.type
_entity_poly.pdbx_seq_one_letter_code
_entity_poly.pdbx_strand_id
1 'polypeptide(L)' 'MTRKEMRAAAYEKLMEAMKLLASAGLPLLAEEVEELALQVDLQATDPGR' A
#
# COMPACT_ATOMS: atom_id res chain seq x y z
N MET A 1 -10.86 -11.59 11.06
CA MET A 1 -10.52 -10.86 9.83
C MET A 1 -10.15 -11.81 8.72
N THR A 2 -10.67 -11.59 7.53
CA THR A 2 -10.29 -12.38 6.39
C THR A 2 -8.99 -11.82 5.79
N ARG A 3 -8.37 -12.63 4.93
CA ARG A 3 -7.16 -12.16 4.26
C ARG A 3 -7.45 -10.94 3.39
N LYS A 4 -8.64 -10.90 2.79
CA LYS A 4 -9.02 -9.75 1.99
C LYS A 4 -9.08 -8.49 2.83
N GLU A 5 -9.64 -8.59 4.02
CA GLU A 5 -9.73 -7.44 4.91
C GLU A 5 -8.35 -7.01 5.39
N MET A 6 -7.48 -7.97 5.66
CA MET A 6 -6.13 -7.65 6.09
C MET A 6 -5.35 -6.96 4.98
N ARG A 7 -5.51 -7.41 3.75
CA ARG A 7 -4.84 -6.75 2.62
C ARG A 7 -5.36 -5.33 2.42
N ALA A 8 -6.68 -5.14 2.57
CA ALA A 8 -7.23 -3.80 2.44
C ALA A 8 -6.70 -2.87 3.54
N ALA A 9 -6.59 -3.39 4.76
CA ALA A 9 -6.04 -2.60 5.86
C ALA A 9 -4.58 -2.26 5.61
N ALA A 10 -3.83 -3.22 5.08
CA ALA A 10 -2.41 -2.98 4.77
C ALA A 10 -2.28 -1.90 3.69
N TYR A 11 -3.13 -1.95 2.68
CA TYR A 11 -3.11 -0.95 1.63
C TYR A 11 -3.34 0.46 2.21
N GLU A 12 -4.34 0.58 3.08
CA GLU A 12 -4.62 1.88 3.69
C GLU A 12 -3.44 2.38 4.51
N LYS A 13 -2.80 1.48 5.27
CA LYS A 13 -1.65 1.89 6.07
C LYS A 13 -0.49 2.33 5.19
N LEU A 14 -0.27 1.64 4.08
CA LEU A 14 0.79 2.03 3.16
C LEU A 14 0.51 3.39 2.54
N MET A 15 -0.74 3.67 2.21
CA MET A 15 -1.09 4.97 1.65
C MET A 15 -0.89 6.09 2.67
N GLU A 16 -1.24 5.83 3.93
CA GLU A 16 -1.00 6.81 4.97
C GLU A 16 0.49 7.05 5.17
N ALA A 17 1.27 5.97 5.16
CA ALA A 17 2.72 6.10 5.31
C ALA A 17 3.31 6.89 4.15
N MET A 18 2.81 6.65 2.95
CA MET A 18 3.28 7.40 1.78
C MET A 18 3.06 8.90 1.97
N LYS A 19 1.88 9.28 2.43
CA LYS A 19 1.58 10.69 2.64
C LYS A 19 2.48 11.30 3.70
N LEU A 20 2.73 10.56 4.77
CA LEU A 20 3.61 11.04 5.83
C LEU A 20 5.03 11.20 5.33
N LEU A 21 5.50 10.25 4.55
CA LEU A 21 6.86 10.32 4.00
C LEU A 21 7.01 11.51 3.06
N ALA A 22 6.02 11.75 2.22
CA ALA A 22 6.06 12.91 1.34
C ALA A 22 6.07 14.20 2.15
N SER A 23 5.26 14.29 3.19
CA SER A 23 5.22 15.45 4.05
C SER A 23 6.50 15.64 4.83
N ALA A 24 7.21 14.56 5.12
CA ALA A 24 8.46 14.62 5.85
C ALA A 24 9.65 14.94 4.95
N GLY A 25 9.42 15.17 3.66
CA GLY A 25 10.50 15.51 2.76
C GLY A 25 11.24 14.31 2.22
N LEU A 26 10.59 13.16 2.15
CA LEU A 26 11.20 11.92 1.67
C LEU A 26 10.43 11.39 0.47
N PRO A 27 10.41 12.14 -0.64
CA PRO A 27 9.56 11.75 -1.78
C PRO A 27 9.98 10.44 -2.44
N LEU A 28 11.26 10.11 -2.44
CA LEU A 28 11.69 8.86 -3.06
C LEU A 28 11.18 7.66 -2.29
N LEU A 29 11.24 7.75 -0.96
CA LEU A 29 10.69 6.68 -0.14
C LEU A 29 9.19 6.60 -0.26
N ALA A 30 8.53 7.75 -0.41
CA ALA A 30 7.08 7.75 -0.63
C ALA A 30 6.73 7.01 -1.92
N GLU A 31 7.52 7.18 -2.97
CA GLU A 31 7.28 6.47 -4.22
C GLU A 31 7.45 4.97 -4.05
N GLU A 32 8.46 4.56 -3.29
CA GLU A 32 8.67 3.14 -3.04
C GLU A 32 7.50 2.53 -2.29
N VAL A 33 6.97 3.26 -1.31
CA VAL A 33 5.81 2.79 -0.58
C VAL A 33 4.59 2.71 -1.49
N GLU A 34 4.44 3.68 -2.39
CA GLU A 34 3.34 3.65 -3.34
C GLU A 34 3.40 2.39 -4.21
N GLU A 35 4.58 2.04 -4.68
CA GLU A 35 4.73 0.82 -5.48
C GLU A 35 4.34 -0.42 -4.69
N LEU A 36 4.73 -0.47 -3.43
CA LEU A 36 4.34 -1.59 -2.58
C LEU A 36 2.84 -1.65 -2.40
N ALA A 37 2.21 -0.50 -2.22
CA ALA A 37 0.76 -0.45 -2.09
C ALA A 37 0.08 -0.96 -3.34
N LEU A 38 0.60 -0.58 -4.51
CA LEU A 38 0.05 -1.07 -5.77
C LEU A 38 0.19 -2.58 -5.89
N GLN A 39 1.31 -3.13 -5.44
CA GLN A 39 1.49 -4.58 -5.47
C GLN A 39 0.47 -5.28 -4.58
N VAL A 40 0.21 -4.72 -3.41
CA VAL A 40 -0.80 -5.28 -2.52
C VAL A 40 -2.17 -5.24 -3.19
N ASP A 41 -2.49 -4.12 -3.83
CA ASP A 41 -3.77 -3.98 -4.51
C ASP A 41 -3.91 -4.97 -5.66
N LEU A 42 -2.85 -5.15 -6.43
CA LEU A 42 -2.89 -6.09 -7.55
C LEU A 42 -3.12 -7.51 -7.07
N GLN A 43 -2.45 -7.90 -5.99
CA GLN A 43 -2.63 -9.24 -5.46
C GLN A 43 -4.03 -9.41 -4.88
N ALA A 44 -4.56 -8.35 -4.29
CA ALA A 44 -5.90 -8.42 -3.73
C ALA A 44 -6.97 -8.61 -4.82
N THR A 45 -6.71 -8.08 -6.02
CA THR A 45 -7.67 -8.17 -7.10
C THR A 45 -7.42 -9.35 -8.02
N ASP A 46 -6.34 -10.07 -7.83
CA ASP A 46 -6.05 -11.25 -8.64
C ASP A 46 -7.07 -12.31 -8.33
N PRO A 47 -7.83 -12.74 -9.33
CA PRO A 47 -8.91 -13.70 -9.10
C PRO A 47 -8.43 -15.09 -8.78
N GLY A 48 -7.27 -15.23 -8.23
CA GLY A 48 -6.82 -16.55 -7.79
C GLY A 48 -6.54 -17.48 -8.93
N ARG A 49 -5.87 -16.96 -9.89
CA ARG A 49 -5.49 -17.79 -10.97
C ARG A 49 -4.79 -18.97 -10.60
#